data_789b9a9910124fbfc18640cdd003c560
#
_entry.id   789b9a9910124fbfc18640cdd003c560
#
_cell.length_a   1.000
_cell.length_b   1.000
_cell.length_c   1.000
_cell.angle_alpha   90.00
_cell.angle_beta   90.00
_cell.angle_gamma   90.00
#
_symmetry.space_group_name_H-M   'P 1'
#
loop_
_entity.id
_entity.type
_entity.pdbx_description
1 polymer ?
#
loop_
_entity_poly.entity_id
_entity_poly.type
_entity_poly.pdbx_seq_one_letter_code
_entity_poly.pdbx_strand_id
1 'polypeptide(L)'
;MAPGVLGQTGVESAEVIRGVAERVKPCCVIVIDALMSRRLSRLCATVQLSDTGLIPGSGVGSHRTAVDRETVGVPVIAVGVPTVIDGAALGSDTEEVPQGLYVTPRDIDRQVRQLGRLLGYGISLAVQPGLTAEELAALAE
;
A
#
# COMPACT_ATOMS: atom_id res chain seq x y z
N MET A 1 2.21 -12.27 1.11
CA MET A 1 2.19 -12.40 2.58
C MET A 1 1.81 -11.07 3.23
N ALA A 2 1.28 -11.07 4.46
CA ALA A 2 1.07 -9.88 5.28
C ALA A 2 2.10 -9.92 6.43
N PRO A 3 3.11 -9.04 6.44
CA PRO A 3 4.16 -9.08 7.46
C PRO A 3 3.68 -8.62 8.84
N GLY A 4 2.48 -8.06 8.92
CA GLY A 4 1.97 -7.40 10.11
C GLY A 4 2.51 -5.98 10.28
N VAL A 5 2.09 -5.32 11.33
CA VAL A 5 2.53 -3.95 11.66
C VAL A 5 3.42 -3.97 12.91
N LEU A 6 4.40 -3.08 12.96
CA LEU A 6 5.36 -2.98 14.06
C LEU A 6 4.68 -2.94 15.43
N GLY A 7 3.59 -2.19 15.57
CA GLY A 7 2.86 -2.07 16.83
C GLY A 7 2.24 -3.37 17.34
N GLN A 8 2.04 -4.36 16.47
CA GLN A 8 1.51 -5.68 16.82
C GLN A 8 2.62 -6.73 16.95
N THR A 9 3.61 -6.68 16.06
CA THR A 9 4.63 -7.72 15.93
C THR A 9 5.92 -7.40 16.68
N GLY A 10 6.20 -6.12 16.94
CA GLY A 10 7.49 -5.65 17.45
C GLY A 10 8.63 -5.73 16.43
N VAL A 11 8.34 -6.12 15.18
CA VAL A 11 9.34 -6.30 14.10
C VAL A 11 9.03 -5.38 12.94
N GLU A 12 10.05 -4.74 12.38
CA GLU A 12 9.91 -3.93 11.18
C GLU A 12 9.50 -4.79 9.97
N SER A 13 8.51 -4.29 9.21
CA SER A 13 8.03 -5.01 8.02
C SER A 13 9.15 -5.24 7.00
N ALA A 14 10.09 -4.29 6.87
CA ALA A 14 11.25 -4.42 6.00
C ALA A 14 12.14 -5.61 6.37
N GLU A 15 12.36 -5.86 7.67
CA GLU A 15 13.16 -7.00 8.13
C GLU A 15 12.48 -8.33 7.86
N VAL A 16 11.16 -8.41 8.07
CA VAL A 16 10.39 -9.62 7.74
C VAL A 16 10.47 -9.91 6.24
N ILE A 17 10.27 -8.87 5.40
CA ILE A 17 10.32 -9.01 3.95
C ILE A 17 11.74 -9.41 3.51
N ARG A 18 12.78 -8.79 4.05
CA ARG A 18 14.17 -9.14 3.77
C ARG A 18 14.48 -10.60 4.10
N GLY A 19 14.13 -11.05 5.31
CA GLY A 19 14.37 -12.43 5.72
C GLY A 19 13.69 -13.47 4.81
N VAL A 20 12.46 -13.17 4.35
CA VAL A 20 11.77 -14.01 3.36
C VAL A 20 12.45 -13.94 2.00
N ALA A 21 12.83 -12.74 1.53
CA ALA A 21 13.49 -12.56 0.24
C ALA A 21 14.85 -13.29 0.18
N GLU A 22 15.65 -13.23 1.24
CA GLU A 22 16.92 -13.96 1.35
C GLU A 22 16.72 -15.48 1.21
N ARG A 23 15.63 -16.00 1.73
CA ARG A 23 15.32 -17.44 1.67
C ARG A 23 14.74 -17.88 0.35
N VAL A 24 13.79 -17.08 -0.21
CA VAL A 24 13.03 -17.41 -1.43
C VAL A 24 13.80 -17.03 -2.69
N LYS A 25 14.65 -15.98 -2.60
CA LYS A 25 15.44 -15.41 -3.71
C LYS A 25 14.57 -15.02 -4.92
N PRO A 26 13.55 -14.18 -4.72
CA PRO A 26 12.69 -13.74 -5.81
C PRO A 26 13.46 -12.80 -6.76
N CYS A 27 13.00 -12.70 -8.01
CA CYS A 27 13.56 -11.74 -8.98
C CYS A 27 13.14 -10.28 -8.63
N CYS A 28 12.00 -10.09 -7.98
CA CYS A 28 11.53 -8.82 -7.45
C CYS A 28 10.54 -9.04 -6.32
N VAL A 29 10.27 -7.98 -5.56
CA VAL A 29 9.24 -7.94 -4.53
C VAL A 29 8.21 -6.87 -4.88
N ILE A 30 6.93 -7.21 -4.84
CA ILE A 30 5.83 -6.25 -4.96
C ILE A 30 5.32 -5.97 -3.54
N VAL A 31 5.36 -4.71 -3.12
CA VAL A 31 4.83 -4.27 -1.82
C VAL A 31 3.59 -3.42 -2.03
N ILE A 32 2.55 -3.69 -1.24
CA ILE A 32 1.28 -2.97 -1.32
C ILE A 32 1.03 -2.32 0.03
N ASP A 33 0.79 -1.01 0.04
CA ASP A 33 0.50 -0.26 1.27
C ASP A 33 -0.59 0.78 1.08
N ALA A 34 -1.23 1.13 2.18
CA ALA A 34 -2.17 2.23 2.25
C ALA A 34 -1.42 3.56 2.39
N LEU A 35 -1.79 4.53 1.56
CA LEU A 35 -1.14 5.84 1.56
C LEU A 35 -2.03 6.91 2.18
N MET A 36 -1.42 8.00 2.62
CA MET A 36 -2.10 9.24 2.92
C MET A 36 -2.14 10.14 1.68
N SER A 37 -3.26 10.80 1.46
CA SER A 37 -3.40 11.83 0.44
C SER A 37 -3.55 13.23 1.07
N ARG A 38 -3.11 14.24 0.32
CA ARG A 38 -3.43 15.65 0.57
C ARG A 38 -4.50 16.19 -0.39
N ARG A 39 -5.05 15.35 -1.26
CA ARG A 39 -6.08 15.71 -2.24
C ARG A 39 -7.24 14.74 -2.14
N LEU A 40 -8.43 15.28 -1.87
CA LEU A 40 -9.65 14.50 -1.76
C LEU A 40 -9.93 13.67 -3.04
N SER A 41 -9.64 14.23 -4.21
CA SER A 41 -9.83 13.55 -5.50
C SER A 41 -9.00 12.28 -5.71
N ARG A 42 -7.98 12.06 -4.87
CA ARG A 42 -7.14 10.85 -4.91
C ARG A 42 -7.55 9.79 -3.90
N LEU A 43 -8.36 10.17 -2.91
CA LEU A 43 -8.77 9.28 -1.83
C LEU A 43 -9.58 8.11 -2.38
N CYS A 44 -9.10 6.88 -2.20
CA CYS A 44 -9.67 5.62 -2.71
C CYS A 44 -9.92 5.61 -4.24
N ALA A 45 -9.30 6.52 -5.00
CA ALA A 45 -9.58 6.72 -6.42
C ALA A 45 -8.35 6.57 -7.33
N THR A 46 -7.16 6.42 -6.75
CA THR A 46 -5.91 6.28 -7.51
C THR A 46 -5.06 5.15 -6.98
N VAL A 47 -4.33 4.50 -7.88
CA VAL A 47 -3.25 3.56 -7.57
C VAL A 47 -1.94 4.22 -7.98
N GLN A 48 -0.97 4.25 -7.08
CA GLN A 48 0.36 4.80 -7.31
C GLN A 48 1.36 3.66 -7.43
N LEU A 49 2.20 3.71 -8.45
CA LEU A 49 3.26 2.74 -8.69
C LEU A 49 4.62 3.44 -8.60
N SER A 50 5.58 2.80 -7.96
CA SER A 50 6.96 3.26 -7.87
C SER A 50 7.93 2.08 -7.90
N ASP A 51 9.06 2.26 -8.53
CA ASP A 51 10.19 1.31 -8.53
C ASP A 51 11.27 1.67 -7.49
N THR A 52 11.06 2.74 -6.72
CA THR A 52 11.95 3.17 -5.63
C THR A 52 11.58 2.61 -4.27
N GLY A 53 10.57 1.73 -4.20
CA GLY A 53 10.05 1.22 -2.94
C GLY A 53 9.14 2.21 -2.20
N LEU A 54 8.92 1.96 -0.92
CA LEU A 54 8.09 2.81 -0.04
C LEU A 54 8.62 2.81 1.40
N ILE A 55 8.22 3.81 2.16
CA ILE A 55 8.42 3.86 3.61
C ILE A 55 7.05 3.67 4.28
N PRO A 56 6.80 2.53 4.95
CA PRO A 56 5.52 2.25 5.59
C PRO A 56 5.15 3.35 6.59
N GLY A 57 3.94 3.89 6.52
CA GLY A 57 3.44 4.90 7.44
C GLY A 57 4.10 6.28 7.34
N SER A 58 4.91 6.56 6.32
CA SER A 58 5.57 7.89 6.15
C SER A 58 4.57 9.03 6.06
N GLY A 59 3.40 8.78 5.48
CA GLY A 59 2.33 9.76 5.36
C GLY A 59 1.73 10.20 6.70
N VAL A 60 1.80 9.37 7.72
CA VAL A 60 1.27 9.64 9.07
C VAL A 60 2.36 9.93 10.10
N GLY A 61 3.53 10.37 9.64
CA GLY A 61 4.65 10.77 10.51
C GLY A 61 5.39 9.59 11.18
N SER A 62 5.21 8.38 10.70
CA SER A 62 5.93 7.22 11.20
C SER A 62 7.30 7.10 10.53
N HIS A 63 8.36 7.14 11.34
CA HIS A 63 9.74 6.92 10.87
C HIS A 63 10.05 5.41 10.88
N ARG A 64 9.70 4.73 9.79
CA ARG A 64 9.88 3.29 9.63
C ARG A 64 11.02 3.01 8.64
N THR A 65 11.55 1.81 8.71
CA THR A 65 12.55 1.35 7.73
C THR A 65 11.92 1.26 6.35
N ALA A 66 12.60 1.84 5.34
CA ALA A 66 12.18 1.76 3.96
C ALA A 66 12.14 0.31 3.47
N VAL A 67 11.16 0.00 2.62
CA VAL A 67 11.09 -1.25 1.87
C VAL A 67 11.48 -0.92 0.44
N ASP A 68 12.74 -1.05 0.15
CA ASP A 68 13.37 -0.73 -1.14
C ASP A 68 14.44 -1.75 -1.51
N ARG A 69 15.11 -1.52 -2.63
CA ARG A 69 16.15 -2.43 -3.10
C ARG A 69 17.34 -2.54 -2.14
N GLU A 70 17.68 -1.48 -1.43
CA GLU A 70 18.85 -1.47 -0.53
C GLU A 70 18.57 -2.29 0.71
N THR A 71 17.36 -2.19 1.26
CA THR A 71 16.95 -2.92 2.46
C THR A 71 16.57 -4.36 2.19
N VAL A 72 15.95 -4.66 1.04
CA VAL A 72 15.43 -6.00 0.71
C VAL A 72 16.43 -6.84 -0.07
N GLY A 73 17.37 -6.20 -0.80
CA GLY A 73 18.41 -6.87 -1.59
C GLY A 73 18.00 -7.26 -3.01
N VAL A 74 16.74 -7.04 -3.39
CA VAL A 74 16.20 -7.27 -4.75
C VAL A 74 15.35 -6.08 -5.17
N PRO A 75 15.07 -5.90 -6.49
CA PRO A 75 14.17 -4.84 -6.94
C PRO A 75 12.82 -4.87 -6.23
N VAL A 76 12.32 -3.71 -5.84
CA VAL A 76 11.03 -3.53 -5.18
C VAL A 76 10.12 -2.67 -6.04
N ILE A 77 8.91 -3.15 -6.30
CA ILE A 77 7.83 -2.39 -6.93
C ILE A 77 6.80 -2.07 -5.84
N ALA A 78 6.65 -0.79 -5.54
CA ALA A 78 5.66 -0.34 -4.57
C ALA A 78 4.34 0.00 -5.27
N VAL A 79 3.24 -0.46 -4.68
CA VAL A 79 1.86 -0.18 -5.10
C VAL A 79 1.16 0.47 -3.92
N GLY A 80 0.74 1.70 -4.07
CA GLY A 80 0.11 2.45 -2.99
C GLY A 80 -1.27 2.95 -3.36
N VAL A 81 -2.21 2.87 -2.41
CA VAL A 81 -3.56 3.40 -2.57
C VAL A 81 -3.87 4.36 -1.43
N PRO A 82 -4.19 5.64 -1.72
CA PRO A 82 -4.60 6.58 -0.70
C PRO A 82 -5.94 6.17 -0.08
N THR A 83 -5.92 5.76 1.18
CA THR A 83 -7.11 5.36 1.94
C THR A 83 -7.44 6.34 3.07
N VAL A 84 -6.52 7.26 3.32
CA VAL A 84 -6.61 8.28 4.38
C VAL A 84 -6.27 9.63 3.78
N ILE A 85 -6.94 10.70 4.23
CA ILE A 85 -6.61 12.08 3.90
C ILE A 85 -6.17 12.82 5.17
N ASP A 86 -5.18 13.70 5.02
CA ASP A 86 -4.82 14.66 6.06
C ASP A 86 -5.99 15.61 6.29
N GLY A 87 -6.48 15.69 7.53
CA GLY A 87 -7.59 16.57 7.89
C GLY A 87 -7.30 18.04 7.58
N ALA A 88 -6.05 18.47 7.68
CA ALA A 88 -5.64 19.81 7.30
C ALA A 88 -5.93 20.13 5.80
N ALA A 89 -5.98 19.12 4.95
CA ALA A 89 -6.34 19.29 3.54
C ALA A 89 -7.87 19.49 3.30
N LEU A 90 -8.68 19.32 4.35
CA LEU A 90 -10.14 19.52 4.31
C LEU A 90 -10.57 20.82 4.99
N GLY A 91 -9.65 21.50 5.70
CA GLY A 91 -9.93 22.76 6.38
C GLY A 91 -10.25 23.89 5.39
N SER A 92 -11.16 24.77 5.80
CA SER A 92 -11.39 26.06 5.15
C SER A 92 -10.50 27.13 5.78
N ASP A 93 -10.29 28.25 5.09
CA ASP A 93 -9.51 29.40 5.60
C ASP A 93 -9.99 29.95 6.96
N THR A 94 -11.15 29.48 7.45
CA THR A 94 -11.81 29.96 8.68
C THR A 94 -11.80 28.96 9.83
N GLU A 95 -11.38 27.70 9.62
CA GLU A 95 -11.31 26.68 10.67
C GLU A 95 -9.93 26.04 10.72
N GLU A 96 -9.25 26.15 11.85
CA GLU A 96 -8.01 25.43 12.13
C GLU A 96 -8.34 23.95 12.41
N VAL A 97 -7.91 23.06 11.51
CA VAL A 97 -7.99 21.61 11.73
C VAL A 97 -6.80 21.19 12.58
N PRO A 98 -7.01 20.46 13.68
CA PRO A 98 -5.92 19.98 14.52
C PRO A 98 -4.90 19.17 13.72
N GLN A 99 -3.60 19.41 13.98
CA GLN A 99 -2.54 18.59 13.39
C GLN A 99 -2.67 17.12 13.83
N GLY A 100 -2.44 16.21 12.90
CA GLY A 100 -2.54 14.78 13.18
C GLY A 100 -3.96 14.22 13.11
N LEU A 101 -4.94 15.02 12.65
CA LEU A 101 -6.26 14.50 12.33
C LEU A 101 -6.23 13.84 10.95
N TYR A 102 -6.54 12.56 10.91
CA TYR A 102 -6.66 11.79 9.66
C TYR A 102 -8.09 11.36 9.44
N VAL A 103 -8.58 11.53 8.22
CA VAL A 103 -9.97 11.25 7.86
C VAL A 103 -10.00 10.15 6.80
N THR A 104 -10.96 9.25 6.93
CA THR A 104 -11.20 8.17 5.99
C THR A 104 -12.70 8.11 5.64
N PRO A 105 -13.09 7.61 4.46
CA PRO A 105 -14.49 7.43 4.11
C PRO A 105 -15.23 6.53 5.11
N ARG A 106 -16.51 6.83 5.34
CA ARG A 106 -17.34 6.03 6.25
C ARG A 106 -17.41 4.55 5.88
N ASP A 107 -17.34 4.23 4.59
CA ASP A 107 -17.41 2.88 4.03
C ASP A 107 -16.03 2.32 3.63
N ILE A 108 -14.98 2.76 4.31
CA ILE A 108 -13.59 2.40 3.98
C ILE A 108 -13.37 0.90 3.90
N ASP A 109 -14.00 0.11 4.78
CA ASP A 109 -13.87 -1.35 4.78
C ASP A 109 -14.37 -1.98 3.47
N ARG A 110 -15.43 -1.43 2.90
CA ARG A 110 -15.94 -1.86 1.59
C ARG A 110 -14.97 -1.46 0.48
N GLN A 111 -14.50 -0.22 0.51
CA GLN A 111 -13.58 0.31 -0.49
C GLN A 111 -12.25 -0.44 -0.48
N VAL A 112 -11.68 -0.73 0.69
CA VAL A 112 -10.45 -1.50 0.82
C VAL A 112 -10.62 -2.92 0.25
N ARG A 113 -11.74 -3.58 0.52
CA ARG A 113 -12.03 -4.90 -0.09
C ARG A 113 -12.11 -4.84 -1.61
N GLN A 114 -12.77 -3.83 -2.17
CA GLN A 114 -12.89 -3.66 -3.62
C GLN A 114 -11.54 -3.34 -4.27
N LEU A 115 -10.77 -2.43 -3.67
CA LEU A 115 -9.42 -2.08 -4.13
C LEU A 115 -8.47 -3.27 -4.02
N GLY A 116 -8.54 -4.04 -2.94
CA GLY A 116 -7.75 -5.24 -2.77
C GLY A 116 -8.02 -6.29 -3.85
N ARG A 117 -9.29 -6.50 -4.22
CA ARG A 117 -9.65 -7.38 -5.35
C ARG A 117 -9.11 -6.83 -6.68
N LEU A 118 -9.30 -5.53 -6.94
CA LEU A 118 -8.81 -4.89 -8.16
C LEU A 118 -7.29 -5.04 -8.30
N LEU A 119 -6.55 -4.75 -7.24
CA LEU A 119 -5.09 -4.90 -7.21
C LEU A 119 -4.68 -6.36 -7.36
N GLY A 120 -5.36 -7.27 -6.67
CA GLY A 120 -5.11 -8.71 -6.80
C GLY A 120 -5.26 -9.17 -8.24
N TYR A 121 -6.32 -8.78 -8.93
CA TYR A 121 -6.55 -9.09 -10.33
C TYR A 121 -5.49 -8.47 -11.24
N GLY A 122 -5.21 -7.17 -11.07
CA GLY A 122 -4.21 -6.48 -11.88
C GLY A 122 -2.82 -7.08 -11.75
N ILE A 123 -2.39 -7.39 -10.53
CA ILE A 123 -1.10 -8.03 -10.27
C ILE A 123 -1.07 -9.46 -10.85
N SER A 124 -2.13 -10.24 -10.66
CA SER A 124 -2.19 -11.60 -11.21
C SER A 124 -2.05 -11.61 -12.73
N LEU A 125 -2.76 -10.71 -13.42
CA LEU A 125 -2.64 -10.56 -14.88
C LEU A 125 -1.24 -10.10 -15.31
N ALA A 126 -0.61 -9.22 -14.52
CA ALA A 126 0.71 -8.69 -14.83
C ALA A 126 1.84 -9.72 -14.68
N VAL A 127 1.72 -10.65 -13.70
CA VAL A 127 2.80 -11.59 -13.36
C VAL A 127 2.57 -13.01 -13.91
N GLN A 128 1.41 -13.29 -14.47
CA GLN A 128 1.06 -14.62 -15.04
C GLN A 128 0.77 -14.50 -16.53
N PRO A 129 1.80 -14.62 -17.39
CA PRO A 129 1.60 -14.60 -18.83
C PRO A 129 0.65 -15.72 -19.26
N GLY A 130 -0.37 -15.38 -20.03
CA GLY A 130 -1.39 -16.31 -20.52
C GLY A 130 -2.66 -16.40 -19.66
N LEU A 131 -2.70 -15.83 -18.48
CA LEU A 131 -3.92 -15.69 -17.71
C LEU A 131 -4.81 -14.60 -18.33
N THR A 132 -6.06 -14.95 -18.65
CA THR A 132 -7.04 -13.98 -19.16
C THR A 132 -7.89 -13.40 -18.04
N ALA A 133 -8.51 -12.24 -18.29
CA ALA A 133 -9.45 -11.63 -17.35
C ALA A 133 -10.68 -12.52 -17.08
N GLU A 134 -11.11 -13.29 -18.08
CA GLU A 134 -12.25 -14.22 -17.99
C GLU A 134 -11.91 -15.39 -17.06
N GLU A 135 -10.74 -16.01 -17.24
CA GLU A 135 -10.26 -17.09 -16.36
C GLU A 135 -10.07 -16.60 -14.92
N LEU A 136 -9.53 -15.39 -14.74
CA LEU A 136 -9.35 -14.81 -13.42
C LEU A 136 -10.70 -14.53 -12.75
N ALA A 137 -11.69 -14.04 -13.47
CA ALA A 137 -13.03 -13.81 -12.94
C ALA A 137 -13.68 -15.12 -12.47
N ALA A 138 -13.54 -16.20 -13.25
CA ALA A 138 -14.05 -17.51 -12.89
C ALA A 138 -13.38 -18.13 -11.64
N LEU A 139 -12.13 -17.76 -11.34
CA LEU A 139 -11.43 -18.21 -10.14
C LEU A 139 -11.82 -17.42 -8.86
N ALA A 140 -12.53 -16.31 -9.03
CA ALA A 140 -12.85 -15.37 -7.94
C ALA A 140 -14.31 -15.49 -7.42
N GLU A 141 -15.11 -16.38 -8.00
CA GLU A 141 -16.44 -16.78 -7.54
C GLU A 141 -16.34 -17.86 -6.45
#